data_3009a2575b2c97522757ffd7f0dae979
#
_entry.id   3009a2575b2c97522757ffd7f0dae979
#
_cell.length_a   1.000
_cell.length_b   1.000
_cell.length_c   1.000
_cell.angle_alpha   90.00
_cell.angle_beta   90.00
_cell.angle_gamma   90.00
#
_symmetry.space_group_name_H-M   'P 1'
#
loop_
_entity.id
_entity.type
_entity.pdbx_description
1 polymer ?
#
loop_
_entity_poly.entity_id
_entity_poly.type
_entity_poly.pdbx_seq_one_letter_code
_entity_poly.pdbx_strand_id
1 'polypeptide(L)'
;MTPVMHIKHILKVASAIAPKWLWPRFLANLAFGIVMFFVELLVLTIVLYLAGRIVVGGKRALFSDAFIIALLGSVLSALFVAFIPYSLIALLLSILVWLLLIKRLFETGWLGAIAVSILTIIIFIAVLVFIALIFGIFHLIMEWFVFLWL
;
A
#
# COMPACT_ATOMS: atom_id res chain seq x y z
N MET A 1 -9.16 36.56 -24.30
CA MET A 1 -9.69 35.76 -23.14
C MET A 1 -8.50 35.14 -22.43
N THR A 2 -8.35 35.41 -21.14
CA THR A 2 -7.23 34.87 -20.36
C THR A 2 -7.54 33.40 -20.02
N PRO A 3 -6.52 32.49 -19.97
CA PRO A 3 -6.72 31.08 -19.67
C PRO A 3 -7.40 30.82 -18.30
N VAL A 4 -7.26 31.80 -17.39
CA VAL A 4 -7.92 31.74 -16.05
C VAL A 4 -9.46 31.85 -16.14
N MET A 5 -10.01 32.57 -17.14
CA MET A 5 -11.46 32.65 -17.33
C MET A 5 -12.04 31.35 -17.85
N HIS A 6 -11.33 30.63 -18.71
CA HIS A 6 -11.76 29.31 -19.20
C HIS A 6 -11.83 28.28 -18.07
N ILE A 7 -10.81 28.27 -17.20
CA ILE A 7 -10.77 27.36 -16.05
C ILE A 7 -11.93 27.64 -15.08
N LYS A 8 -12.20 28.91 -14.78
CA LYS A 8 -13.35 29.29 -13.92
C LYS A 8 -14.70 28.89 -14.52
N HIS A 9 -14.84 29.01 -15.83
CA HIS A 9 -16.07 28.61 -16.52
C HIS A 9 -16.25 27.10 -16.48
N ILE A 10 -15.20 26.30 -16.71
CA ILE A 10 -15.21 24.85 -16.64
C ILE A 10 -15.53 24.40 -15.22
N LEU A 11 -14.92 25.00 -14.20
CA LEU A 11 -15.21 24.69 -12.80
C LEU A 11 -16.64 25.02 -12.41
N LYS A 12 -17.20 26.12 -12.91
CA LYS A 12 -18.57 26.53 -12.67
C LYS A 12 -19.57 25.57 -13.34
N VAL A 13 -19.30 25.13 -14.56
CA VAL A 13 -20.11 24.15 -15.27
C VAL A 13 -20.02 22.78 -14.58
N ALA A 14 -18.83 22.34 -14.19
CA ALA A 14 -18.62 21.09 -13.46
C ALA A 14 -19.35 21.10 -12.12
N SER A 15 -19.31 22.20 -11.37
CA SER A 15 -20.03 22.33 -10.10
C SER A 15 -21.56 22.41 -10.26
N ALA A 16 -22.05 22.87 -11.43
CA ALA A 16 -23.48 22.90 -11.73
C ALA A 16 -24.02 21.53 -12.18
N ILE A 17 -23.18 20.70 -12.78
CA ILE A 17 -23.54 19.36 -13.28
C ILE A 17 -23.37 18.30 -12.17
N ALA A 18 -22.37 18.46 -11.31
CA ALA A 18 -22.13 17.52 -10.20
C ALA A 18 -23.16 17.74 -9.08
N PRO A 19 -23.94 16.71 -8.73
CA PRO A 19 -24.90 16.83 -7.64
C PRO A 19 -24.17 17.17 -6.34
N LYS A 20 -24.73 18.08 -5.54
CA LYS A 20 -24.13 18.58 -4.29
C LYS A 20 -23.77 17.50 -3.26
N TRP A 21 -24.38 16.31 -3.36
CA TRP A 21 -24.07 15.16 -2.52
C TRP A 21 -22.81 14.36 -2.98
N LEU A 22 -22.31 14.61 -4.19
CA LEU A 22 -21.14 13.91 -4.73
C LEU A 22 -19.84 14.35 -4.06
N TRP A 23 -19.70 15.64 -3.76
CA TRP A 23 -18.50 16.23 -3.18
C TRP A 23 -18.16 15.68 -1.79
N PRO A 24 -19.11 15.58 -0.85
CA PRO A 24 -18.82 15.01 0.46
C PRO A 24 -18.40 13.55 0.38
N ARG A 25 -19.03 12.76 -0.49
CA ARG A 25 -18.66 11.35 -0.70
C ARG A 25 -17.29 11.19 -1.36
N PHE A 26 -17.01 12.02 -2.35
CA PHE A 26 -15.71 12.03 -3.01
C PHE A 26 -14.59 12.38 -2.00
N LEU A 27 -14.77 13.43 -1.21
CA LEU A 27 -13.81 13.83 -0.18
C LEU A 27 -13.67 12.76 0.92
N ALA A 28 -14.76 12.15 1.34
CA ALA A 28 -14.72 11.07 2.32
C ALA A 28 -13.98 9.83 1.77
N ASN A 29 -14.23 9.45 0.52
CA ASN A 29 -13.54 8.34 -0.11
C ASN A 29 -12.05 8.63 -0.32
N LEU A 30 -11.71 9.87 -0.69
CA LEU A 30 -10.33 10.31 -0.83
C LEU A 30 -9.61 10.27 0.52
N ALA A 31 -10.22 10.82 1.57
CA ALA A 31 -9.66 10.80 2.92
C ALA A 31 -9.48 9.36 3.43
N PHE A 32 -10.47 8.50 3.23
CA PHE A 32 -10.37 7.08 3.56
C PHE A 32 -9.25 6.38 2.80
N GLY A 33 -9.12 6.63 1.49
CA GLY A 33 -8.05 6.09 0.66
C GLY A 33 -6.66 6.52 1.14
N ILE A 34 -6.50 7.78 1.52
CA ILE A 34 -5.23 8.30 2.09
C ILE A 34 -4.91 7.60 3.41
N VAL A 35 -5.87 7.48 4.32
CA VAL A 35 -5.66 6.80 5.61
C VAL A 35 -5.29 5.33 5.37
N MET A 36 -6.01 4.63 4.50
CA MET A 36 -5.70 3.24 4.15
C MET A 36 -4.32 3.07 3.54
N PHE A 37 -3.90 3.99 2.66
CA PHE A 37 -2.55 3.99 2.10
C PHE A 37 -1.47 4.10 3.18
N PHE A 38 -1.64 4.98 4.18
CA PHE A 38 -0.70 5.10 5.29
C PHE A 38 -0.67 3.86 6.18
N VAL A 39 -1.82 3.26 6.44
CA VAL A 39 -1.92 2.00 7.20
C VAL A 39 -1.20 0.88 6.46
N GLU A 40 -1.46 0.72 5.17
CA GLU A 40 -0.78 -0.27 4.32
C GLU A 40 0.74 -0.05 4.29
N LEU A 41 1.16 1.21 4.14
CA LEU A 41 2.58 1.58 4.15
C LEU A 41 3.26 1.21 5.47
N LEU A 42 2.60 1.45 6.62
CA LEU A 42 3.13 1.07 7.93
C LEU A 42 3.25 -0.44 8.08
N VAL A 43 2.21 -1.20 7.72
CA VAL A 43 2.21 -2.66 7.78
C VAL A 43 3.34 -3.21 6.91
N LEU A 44 3.45 -2.74 5.67
CA LEU A 44 4.50 -3.16 4.75
C LEU A 44 5.90 -2.82 5.28
N THR A 45 6.08 -1.65 5.87
CA THR A 45 7.33 -1.23 6.50
C THR A 45 7.74 -2.16 7.63
N ILE A 46 6.81 -2.51 8.52
CA ILE A 46 7.06 -3.41 9.65
C ILE A 46 7.44 -4.81 9.14
N VAL A 47 6.67 -5.35 8.20
CA VAL A 47 6.92 -6.68 7.61
C VAL A 47 8.29 -6.71 6.92
N LEU A 48 8.60 -5.70 6.12
CA LEU A 48 9.87 -5.58 5.41
C LEU A 48 11.06 -5.42 6.37
N TYR A 49 10.88 -4.64 7.43
CA TYR A 49 11.87 -4.49 8.49
C TYR A 49 12.16 -5.82 9.20
N LEU A 50 11.13 -6.56 9.56
CA LEU A 50 11.28 -7.88 10.19
C LEU A 50 11.99 -8.87 9.26
N ALA A 51 11.58 -8.94 7.99
CA ALA A 51 12.21 -9.79 6.99
C ALA A 51 13.69 -9.41 6.80
N GLY A 52 13.98 -8.12 6.64
CA GLY A 52 15.35 -7.61 6.50
C GLY A 52 16.19 -7.94 7.72
N ARG A 53 15.66 -7.75 8.91
CA ARG A 53 16.36 -8.05 10.16
C ARG A 53 16.72 -9.53 10.33
N ILE A 54 15.85 -10.42 9.87
CA ILE A 54 16.07 -11.87 9.92
C ILE A 54 17.14 -12.30 8.91
N VAL A 55 17.07 -11.78 7.68
CA VAL A 55 17.94 -12.22 6.57
C VAL A 55 19.29 -11.52 6.58
N VAL A 56 19.31 -10.20 6.75
CA VAL A 56 20.50 -9.36 6.60
C VAL A 56 21.14 -9.00 7.94
N GLY A 57 20.35 -9.04 9.00
CA GLY A 57 20.77 -8.71 10.35
C GLY A 57 20.42 -7.28 10.78
N GLY A 58 20.28 -7.09 12.09
CA GLY A 58 19.79 -5.85 12.68
C GLY A 58 20.71 -4.63 12.51
N LYS A 59 21.99 -4.82 12.13
CA LYS A 59 22.92 -3.71 11.88
C LYS A 59 22.74 -3.08 10.49
N ARG A 60 22.24 -3.84 9.51
CA ARG A 60 22.08 -3.40 8.13
C ARG A 60 20.62 -3.08 7.78
N ALA A 61 19.65 -3.79 8.38
CA ALA A 61 18.24 -3.54 8.18
C ALA A 61 17.74 -2.54 9.22
N LEU A 62 17.70 -1.27 8.85
CA LEU A 62 17.13 -0.20 9.67
C LEU A 62 15.64 0.00 9.34
N PHE A 63 14.87 0.45 10.32
CA PHE A 63 13.45 0.74 10.14
C PHE A 63 13.23 1.86 9.12
N SER A 64 14.09 2.89 9.14
CA SER A 64 14.07 3.99 8.16
C SER A 64 14.26 3.50 6.73
N ASP A 65 15.16 2.54 6.51
CA ASP A 65 15.42 1.96 5.20
C ASP A 65 14.23 1.14 4.71
N ALA A 66 13.61 0.35 5.59
CA ALA A 66 12.38 -0.38 5.29
C ALA A 66 11.23 0.58 4.91
N PHE A 67 11.10 1.70 5.60
CA PHE A 67 10.11 2.72 5.29
C PHE A 67 10.36 3.36 3.91
N ILE A 68 11.60 3.72 3.60
CA ILE A 68 11.97 4.27 2.29
C ILE A 68 11.72 3.26 1.17
N ILE A 69 12.07 1.98 1.38
CA ILE A 69 11.81 0.90 0.41
C ILE A 69 10.30 0.76 0.18
N ALA A 70 9.50 0.72 1.25
CA ALA A 70 8.05 0.59 1.15
C ALA A 70 7.43 1.79 0.42
N LEU A 71 7.84 3.02 0.75
CA LEU A 71 7.33 4.24 0.13
C LEU A 71 7.70 4.32 -1.35
N LEU A 72 8.99 4.22 -1.67
CA LEU A 72 9.48 4.31 -3.05
C LEU A 72 8.96 3.14 -3.90
N GLY A 73 8.97 1.92 -3.36
CA GLY A 73 8.46 0.75 -4.04
C GLY A 73 6.98 0.89 -4.39
N SER A 74 6.16 1.34 -3.45
CA SER A 74 4.72 1.56 -3.66
C SER A 74 4.46 2.66 -4.70
N VAL A 75 5.14 3.80 -4.61
CA VAL A 75 4.98 4.92 -5.55
C VAL A 75 5.43 4.52 -6.95
N LEU A 76 6.60 3.89 -7.10
CA LEU A 76 7.11 3.48 -8.40
C LEU A 76 6.25 2.38 -9.03
N SER A 77 5.77 1.41 -8.22
CA SER A 77 4.84 0.37 -8.71
C SER A 77 3.54 0.98 -9.20
N ALA A 78 2.97 1.93 -8.47
CA ALA A 78 1.77 2.66 -8.89
C ALA A 78 1.98 3.42 -10.21
N LEU A 79 3.13 4.07 -10.38
CA LEU A 79 3.50 4.75 -11.63
C LEU A 79 3.63 3.77 -12.79
N PHE A 80 4.26 2.61 -12.60
CA PHE A 80 4.38 1.62 -13.66
C PHE A 80 3.02 1.09 -14.09
N VAL A 81 2.12 0.78 -13.15
CA VAL A 81 0.77 0.34 -13.47
C VAL A 81 -0.03 1.42 -14.19
N ALA A 82 0.16 2.70 -13.82
CA ALA A 82 -0.55 3.81 -14.44
C ALA A 82 -0.07 4.14 -15.86
N PHE A 83 1.24 4.02 -16.13
CA PHE A 83 1.82 4.45 -17.40
C PHE A 83 2.11 3.33 -18.39
N ILE A 84 2.23 2.09 -17.92
CA ILE A 84 2.54 0.94 -18.79
C ILE A 84 1.25 0.16 -19.09
N PRO A 85 0.81 0.12 -20.37
CA PRO A 85 -0.44 -0.54 -20.74
C PRO A 85 -0.38 -2.07 -20.63
N TYR A 86 0.83 -2.64 -20.60
CA TYR A 86 1.03 -4.09 -20.47
C TYR A 86 1.29 -4.48 -19.02
N SER A 87 0.31 -5.07 -18.37
CA SER A 87 0.35 -5.44 -16.95
C SER A 87 1.53 -6.37 -16.60
N LEU A 88 1.93 -7.24 -17.51
CA LEU A 88 3.03 -8.18 -17.27
C LEU A 88 4.39 -7.47 -17.22
N ILE A 89 4.61 -6.49 -18.10
CA ILE A 89 5.83 -5.67 -18.11
C ILE A 89 5.88 -4.79 -16.88
N ALA A 90 4.76 -4.17 -16.50
CA ALA A 90 4.65 -3.37 -15.29
C ALA A 90 4.96 -4.19 -14.03
N LEU A 91 4.47 -5.42 -13.97
CA LEU A 91 4.74 -6.35 -12.88
C LEU A 91 6.22 -6.70 -12.77
N LEU A 92 6.87 -7.07 -13.89
CA LEU A 92 8.29 -7.41 -13.92
C LEU A 92 9.17 -6.23 -13.51
N LEU A 93 8.87 -5.02 -13.99
CA LEU A 93 9.58 -3.81 -13.62
C LEU A 93 9.38 -3.48 -12.14
N SER A 94 8.18 -3.66 -11.61
CA SER A 94 7.90 -3.46 -10.18
C SER A 94 8.73 -4.42 -9.33
N ILE A 95 8.79 -5.69 -9.67
CA ILE A 95 9.60 -6.70 -8.96
C ILE A 95 11.08 -6.32 -8.99
N LEU A 96 11.60 -5.91 -10.14
CA LEU A 96 12.99 -5.48 -10.28
C LEU A 96 13.30 -4.27 -9.40
N VAL A 97 12.41 -3.27 -9.38
CA VAL A 97 12.58 -2.08 -8.54
C VAL A 97 12.57 -2.44 -7.06
N TRP A 98 11.66 -3.28 -6.61
CA TRP A 98 11.62 -3.75 -5.23
C TRP A 98 12.90 -4.48 -4.82
N LEU A 99 13.39 -5.41 -5.65
CA LEU A 99 14.66 -6.12 -5.42
C LEU A 99 15.85 -5.15 -5.37
N LEU A 100 15.87 -4.17 -6.26
CA LEU A 100 16.96 -3.18 -6.34
C LEU A 100 16.98 -2.26 -5.12
N LEU A 101 15.81 -1.80 -4.65
CA LEU A 101 15.67 -1.00 -3.44
C LEU A 101 16.14 -1.79 -2.20
N ILE A 102 15.68 -3.03 -2.05
CA ILE A 102 16.10 -3.91 -0.94
C ILE A 102 17.61 -4.13 -0.97
N LYS A 103 18.14 -4.48 -2.14
CA LYS A 103 19.58 -4.69 -2.31
C LYS A 103 20.40 -3.47 -1.88
N ARG A 104 19.94 -2.28 -2.30
CA ARG A 104 20.72 -1.05 -2.11
C ARG A 104 20.59 -0.50 -0.69
N LEU A 105 19.38 -0.45 -0.15
CA LEU A 105 19.17 0.15 1.17
C LEU A 105 19.58 -0.79 2.32
N PHE A 106 19.33 -2.08 2.17
CA PHE A 106 19.79 -3.06 3.17
C PHE A 106 21.24 -3.52 2.97
N GLU A 107 21.94 -2.90 2.02
CA GLU A 107 23.36 -3.19 1.74
C GLU A 107 23.63 -4.71 1.59
N THR A 108 22.77 -5.39 0.84
CA THR A 108 22.86 -6.84 0.63
C THR A 108 23.14 -7.20 -0.82
N GLY A 109 23.50 -8.46 -1.07
CA GLY A 109 23.64 -8.99 -2.43
C GLY A 109 22.30 -9.34 -3.06
N TRP A 110 22.31 -9.79 -4.32
CA TRP A 110 21.09 -10.21 -5.03
C TRP A 110 20.37 -11.37 -4.33
N LEU A 111 21.12 -12.36 -3.83
CA LEU A 111 20.54 -13.48 -3.08
C LEU A 111 19.89 -13.02 -1.77
N GLY A 112 20.52 -12.08 -1.06
CA GLY A 112 19.94 -11.48 0.13
C GLY A 112 18.67 -10.70 -0.17
N ALA A 113 18.65 -9.92 -1.24
CA ALA A 113 17.44 -9.17 -1.66
C ALA A 113 16.29 -10.12 -2.02
N ILE A 114 16.56 -11.20 -2.75
CA ILE A 114 15.57 -12.23 -3.08
C ILE A 114 15.07 -12.91 -1.80
N ALA A 115 15.95 -13.27 -0.89
CA ALA A 115 15.57 -13.89 0.39
C ALA A 115 14.70 -12.97 1.24
N VAL A 116 15.03 -11.68 1.34
CA VAL A 116 14.19 -10.67 2.02
C VAL A 116 12.83 -10.57 1.37
N SER A 117 12.77 -10.52 0.04
CA SER A 117 11.50 -10.40 -0.70
C SER A 117 10.59 -11.61 -0.46
N ILE A 118 11.13 -12.83 -0.54
CA ILE A 118 10.37 -14.06 -0.30
C ILE A 118 9.88 -14.10 1.14
N LEU A 119 10.73 -13.78 2.11
CA LEU A 119 10.35 -13.76 3.51
C LEU A 119 9.31 -12.67 3.81
N THR A 120 9.40 -11.52 3.18
CA THR A 120 8.41 -10.45 3.25
C THR A 120 7.04 -10.94 2.80
N ILE A 121 6.96 -11.64 1.69
CA ILE A 121 5.71 -12.22 1.17
C ILE A 121 5.14 -13.24 2.16
N ILE A 122 5.98 -14.13 2.69
CA ILE A 122 5.56 -15.16 3.66
C ILE A 122 5.01 -14.50 4.94
N ILE A 123 5.72 -13.51 5.50
CA ILE A 123 5.28 -12.80 6.70
C ILE A 123 3.98 -12.03 6.41
N PHE A 124 3.88 -11.37 5.25
CA PHE A 124 2.69 -10.63 4.85
C PHE A 124 1.46 -11.54 4.75
N ILE A 125 1.59 -12.70 4.12
CA ILE A 125 0.52 -13.71 4.04
C ILE A 125 0.16 -14.19 5.45
N ALA A 126 1.13 -14.49 6.30
CA ALA A 126 0.89 -14.91 7.68
C ALA A 126 0.11 -13.86 8.48
N VAL A 127 0.46 -12.57 8.33
CA VAL A 127 -0.25 -11.44 8.96
C VAL A 127 -1.68 -11.35 8.44
N LEU A 128 -1.89 -11.47 7.12
CA LEU A 128 -3.24 -11.46 6.54
C LEU A 128 -4.11 -12.61 7.04
N VAL A 129 -3.57 -13.82 7.10
CA VAL A 129 -4.27 -15.00 7.64
C VAL A 129 -4.61 -14.78 9.11
N PHE A 130 -3.68 -14.26 9.91
CA PHE A 130 -3.90 -13.97 11.32
C PHE A 130 -5.01 -12.94 11.54
N ILE A 131 -5.00 -11.85 10.77
CA ILE A 131 -6.06 -10.84 10.78
C ILE A 131 -7.41 -11.45 10.39
N ALA A 132 -7.44 -12.26 9.31
CA ALA A 132 -8.65 -12.92 8.86
C ALA A 132 -9.24 -13.88 9.92
N LEU A 133 -8.38 -14.59 10.66
CA LEU A 133 -8.80 -15.45 11.77
C LEU A 133 -9.39 -14.65 12.93
N ILE A 134 -8.78 -13.53 13.30
CA ILE A 134 -9.29 -12.64 14.35
C ILE A 134 -10.68 -12.11 13.97
N PHE A 135 -10.85 -11.61 12.73
CA PHE A 135 -12.14 -11.12 12.25
C PHE A 135 -13.19 -12.23 12.18
N GLY A 136 -12.81 -13.43 11.74
CA GLY A 136 -13.69 -14.60 11.71
C GLY A 136 -14.19 -15.00 13.10
N ILE A 137 -13.30 -15.06 14.07
CA ILE A 137 -13.65 -15.35 15.48
C ILE A 137 -14.54 -14.25 16.05
N PHE A 138 -14.23 -12.99 15.79
CA PHE A 138 -15.03 -11.85 16.23
C PHE A 138 -16.45 -11.89 15.67
N HIS A 139 -16.59 -12.22 14.38
CA HIS A 139 -17.89 -12.37 13.73
C HIS A 139 -18.72 -13.49 14.36
N LEU A 140 -18.11 -14.64 14.61
CA LEU A 140 -18.77 -15.76 15.29
C LEU A 140 -19.24 -15.39 16.71
N ILE A 141 -18.42 -14.70 17.48
CA ILE A 141 -18.76 -14.23 18.83
C ILE A 141 -19.95 -13.27 18.78
N MET A 142 -19.95 -12.34 17.82
CA MET A 142 -21.05 -11.39 17.65
C MET A 142 -22.35 -12.07 17.24
N GLU A 143 -22.33 -13.07 16.35
CA GLU A 143 -23.51 -13.85 16.00
C GLU A 143 -24.06 -14.61 17.21
N TRP A 144 -23.20 -15.26 18.00
CA TRP A 144 -23.59 -15.94 19.23
C TRP A 144 -24.19 -14.98 20.26
N PHE A 145 -23.62 -13.80 20.40
CA PHE A 145 -24.10 -12.78 21.33
C PHE A 145 -25.49 -12.26 20.92
N VAL A 146 -25.69 -11.99 19.65
CA VAL A 146 -27.00 -11.56 19.10
C VAL A 146 -28.03 -12.68 19.28
N PHE A 147 -27.65 -13.94 19.06
CA PHE A 147 -28.54 -15.09 19.25
C PHE A 147 -28.98 -15.27 20.72
N LEU A 148 -28.09 -15.00 21.68
CA LEU A 148 -28.40 -15.10 23.11
C LEU A 148 -29.30 -13.96 23.61
N TRP A 149 -29.29 -12.81 22.95
CA TRP A 149 -30.09 -11.62 23.35
C TRP A 149 -31.41 -11.47 22.56
N LEU A 150 -31.61 -12.26 21.56
CA LEU A 150 -32.86 -12.36 20.79
C LEU A 150 -33.69 -13.57 21.21
#